data_4ae40c1a89d4827b83fc426e772edc10
#
_entry.id   4ae40c1a89d4827b83fc426e772edc10
#
_cell.length_a   1.000
_cell.length_b   1.000
_cell.length_c   1.000
_cell.angle_alpha   90.00
_cell.angle_beta   90.00
_cell.angle_gamma   90.00
#
_symmetry.space_group_name_H-M   'P 1'
#
loop_
_entity.id
_entity.type
_entity.pdbx_description
1 polymer ?
#
loop_
_entity_poly.entity_id
_entity_poly.type
_entity_poly.pdbx_seq_one_letter_code
_entity_poly.pdbx_strand_id
1 'polypeptide(L)'
;NQQKNVLLTDTTFRDAHQSLLATRVRTQDFKKIAALTEEGIPQLFSSEMWGGATFDVAYRFLTEDPWERLRMFRKKMPNTLLQMLFRGSNAVGYSNYPDNVLEEFIKESAAQGIDVFRIFDSLNWVPQMEKSIQAVRDAGKIAEAAICYTGDINDPTRQKYSIDYYKDMAKELQNLGAHIIAIKDMAGLLKPQAAYRLISELKASIDVPIHLHTHDTSGNGIITYSAATKAGVDIVDV
;
A
#
# COMPACT_ATOMS: atom_id res chain seq x y z
N ASN A 1 -3.95 -30.01 0.68
CA ASN A 1 -3.68 -28.58 0.81
C ASN A 1 -3.78 -27.97 -0.58
N GLN A 2 -4.91 -27.32 -0.90
CA GLN A 2 -4.96 -26.46 -2.07
C GLN A 2 -4.05 -25.25 -1.78
N GLN A 3 -3.03 -25.08 -2.58
CA GLN A 3 -2.16 -23.90 -2.51
C GLN A 3 -3.04 -22.69 -2.86
N LYS A 4 -3.27 -21.80 -1.89
CA LYS A 4 -4.04 -20.58 -2.10
C LYS A 4 -3.24 -19.68 -3.07
N ASN A 5 -3.90 -19.23 -4.13
CA ASN A 5 -3.27 -18.31 -5.07
C ASN A 5 -2.96 -16.98 -4.35
N VAL A 6 -1.75 -16.45 -4.54
CA VAL A 6 -1.36 -15.12 -4.07
C VAL A 6 -1.95 -14.09 -5.03
N LEU A 7 -2.59 -13.07 -4.49
CA LEU A 7 -3.11 -11.94 -5.26
C LEU A 7 -1.98 -10.96 -5.59
N LEU A 8 -2.11 -10.26 -6.72
CA LEU A 8 -1.11 -9.32 -7.20
C LEU A 8 -1.65 -7.89 -7.22
N THR A 9 -0.87 -6.94 -6.72
CA THR A 9 -1.10 -5.51 -6.87
C THR A 9 -0.03 -4.94 -7.80
N ASP A 10 -0.44 -4.31 -8.89
CA ASP A 10 0.46 -3.57 -9.77
C ASP A 10 0.80 -2.20 -9.18
N THR A 11 2.08 -1.85 -9.11
CA THR A 11 2.57 -0.57 -8.58
C THR A 11 3.21 0.33 -9.63
N THR A 12 3.12 -0.05 -10.90
CA THR A 12 3.72 0.67 -12.03
C THR A 12 3.28 2.13 -12.08
N PHE A 13 2.00 2.39 -11.85
CA PHE A 13 1.40 3.71 -12.04
C PHE A 13 1.60 4.68 -10.86
N ARG A 14 2.14 4.21 -9.72
CA ARG A 14 2.46 5.07 -8.59
C ARG A 14 3.90 4.89 -8.13
N ASP A 15 4.25 3.77 -7.52
CA ASP A 15 5.54 3.60 -6.84
C ASP A 15 6.72 3.52 -7.82
N ALA A 16 6.58 2.74 -8.88
CA ALA A 16 7.63 2.55 -9.86
C ALA A 16 8.02 3.88 -10.54
N HIS A 17 7.05 4.62 -11.08
CA HIS A 17 7.40 5.89 -11.73
C HIS A 17 7.78 6.99 -10.73
N GLN A 18 7.28 6.92 -9.49
CA GLN A 18 7.74 7.80 -8.42
C GLN A 18 9.23 7.56 -8.13
N SER A 19 9.64 6.32 -8.04
CA SER A 19 11.00 5.92 -7.69
C SER A 19 11.99 6.09 -8.86
N LEU A 20 11.57 5.76 -10.09
CA LEU A 20 12.46 5.69 -11.24
C LEU A 20 12.42 6.94 -12.13
N LEU A 21 11.31 7.65 -12.18
CA LEU A 21 11.07 8.77 -13.10
C LEU A 21 10.67 10.06 -12.38
N ALA A 22 11.07 10.21 -11.12
CA ALA A 22 10.78 11.38 -10.27
C ALA A 22 9.29 11.78 -10.30
N THR A 23 8.39 10.83 -10.45
CA THR A 23 6.94 11.04 -10.57
C THR A 23 6.54 11.90 -11.80
N ARG A 24 7.38 12.01 -12.82
CA ARG A 24 7.20 12.94 -13.96
C ARG A 24 6.42 12.35 -15.15
N VAL A 25 5.86 11.15 -15.03
CA VAL A 25 5.02 10.59 -16.11
C VAL A 25 3.69 11.32 -16.17
N ARG A 26 3.32 11.81 -17.36
CA ARG A 26 2.10 12.58 -17.58
C ARG A 26 0.87 11.67 -17.67
N THR A 27 -0.28 12.20 -17.33
CA THR A 27 -1.56 11.47 -17.39
C THR A 27 -1.85 10.89 -18.77
N GLN A 28 -1.53 11.63 -19.84
CA GLN A 28 -1.74 11.17 -21.21
C GLN A 28 -0.86 9.94 -21.56
N ASP A 29 0.34 9.82 -20.97
CA ASP A 29 1.26 8.72 -21.24
C ASP A 29 0.74 7.41 -20.59
N PHE A 30 0.05 7.51 -19.47
CA PHE A 30 -0.62 6.38 -18.82
C PHE A 30 -1.90 5.90 -19.52
N LYS A 31 -2.59 6.76 -20.22
CA LYS A 31 -3.94 6.49 -20.74
C LYS A 31 -4.05 5.22 -21.58
N LYS A 32 -3.04 4.96 -22.42
CA LYS A 32 -3.00 3.75 -23.27
C LYS A 32 -2.61 2.53 -22.45
N ILE A 33 -1.62 2.70 -21.57
CA ILE A 33 -1.09 1.59 -20.75
C ILE A 33 -2.14 1.11 -19.76
N ALA A 34 -2.87 2.00 -19.09
CA ALA A 34 -3.94 1.64 -18.17
C ALA A 34 -5.01 0.74 -18.84
N ALA A 35 -5.43 1.08 -20.05
CA ALA A 35 -6.38 0.26 -20.80
C ALA A 35 -5.79 -1.13 -21.15
N LEU A 36 -4.53 -1.18 -21.58
CA LEU A 36 -3.86 -2.44 -21.90
C LEU A 36 -3.65 -3.32 -20.65
N THR A 37 -3.39 -2.72 -19.49
CA THR A 37 -3.29 -3.44 -18.21
C THR A 37 -4.63 -4.07 -17.83
N GLU A 38 -5.73 -3.32 -17.91
CA GLU A 38 -7.07 -3.84 -17.64
C GLU A 38 -7.44 -5.03 -18.53
N GLU A 39 -7.12 -4.94 -19.82
CA GLU A 39 -7.41 -5.99 -20.80
C GLU A 39 -6.47 -7.20 -20.67
N GLY A 40 -5.18 -6.94 -20.44
CA GLY A 40 -4.13 -7.96 -20.46
C GLY A 40 -3.97 -8.73 -19.15
N ILE A 41 -4.31 -8.13 -18.02
CA ILE A 41 -4.14 -8.71 -16.67
C ILE A 41 -5.42 -8.53 -15.82
N PRO A 42 -6.57 -9.07 -16.26
CA PRO A 42 -7.85 -8.87 -15.56
C PRO A 42 -7.92 -9.51 -14.17
N GLN A 43 -6.93 -10.33 -13.80
CA GLN A 43 -6.84 -11.01 -12.51
C GLN A 43 -6.09 -10.20 -11.43
N LEU A 44 -5.65 -8.98 -11.72
CA LEU A 44 -5.05 -8.11 -10.70
C LEU A 44 -6.03 -7.88 -9.54
N PHE A 45 -5.52 -7.98 -8.31
CA PHE A 45 -6.28 -7.59 -7.14
C PHE A 45 -6.51 -6.08 -7.13
N SER A 46 -5.44 -5.31 -7.33
CA SER A 46 -5.52 -3.86 -7.40
C SER A 46 -4.40 -3.27 -8.26
N SER A 47 -4.57 -2.01 -8.64
CA SER A 47 -3.51 -1.20 -9.24
C SER A 47 -3.31 0.05 -8.39
N GLU A 48 -2.12 0.21 -7.82
CA GLU A 48 -1.76 1.40 -7.06
C GLU A 48 -1.34 2.50 -8.04
N MET A 49 -2.23 3.48 -8.22
CA MET A 49 -2.07 4.47 -9.28
C MET A 49 -2.06 5.93 -8.79
N TRP A 50 -2.32 6.18 -7.49
CA TRP A 50 -2.52 7.51 -6.96
C TRP A 50 -1.99 7.66 -5.53
N GLY A 51 -1.99 8.91 -5.01
CA GLY A 51 -1.44 9.22 -3.69
C GLY A 51 0.06 9.37 -3.69
N GLY A 52 0.70 9.31 -2.52
CA GLY A 52 2.12 9.58 -2.39
C GLY A 52 2.49 10.94 -3.00
N ALA A 53 3.53 10.97 -3.84
CA ALA A 53 3.94 12.17 -4.56
C ALA A 53 3.18 12.41 -5.88
N THR A 54 2.38 11.46 -6.36
CA THR A 54 1.69 11.60 -7.65
C THR A 54 0.69 12.76 -7.66
N PHE A 55 0.02 13.01 -6.53
CA PHE A 55 -0.90 14.13 -6.39
C PHE A 55 -0.17 15.47 -6.48
N ASP A 56 0.83 15.66 -5.62
CA ASP A 56 1.60 16.92 -5.53
C ASP A 56 2.38 17.22 -6.82
N VAL A 57 3.04 16.21 -7.40
CA VAL A 57 3.83 16.38 -8.62
C VAL A 57 2.97 16.68 -9.84
N ALA A 58 1.81 16.06 -9.98
CA ALA A 58 0.86 16.38 -11.06
C ALA A 58 0.50 17.87 -11.02
N TYR A 59 0.15 18.37 -9.84
CA TYR A 59 -0.22 19.76 -9.64
C TYR A 59 0.96 20.73 -9.82
N ARG A 60 2.10 20.50 -9.08
CA ARG A 60 3.19 21.47 -8.98
C ARG A 60 4.15 21.47 -10.17
N PHE A 61 4.33 20.35 -10.84
CA PHE A 61 5.37 20.19 -11.84
C PHE A 61 4.87 19.80 -13.23
N LEU A 62 3.74 19.10 -13.32
CA LEU A 62 3.18 18.71 -14.60
C LEU A 62 2.07 19.65 -15.07
N THR A 63 1.61 20.55 -14.21
CA THR A 63 0.47 21.46 -14.49
C THR A 63 -0.77 20.66 -14.89
N GLU A 64 -0.98 19.50 -14.25
CA GLU A 64 -2.11 18.60 -14.46
C GLU A 64 -3.01 18.58 -13.22
N ASP A 65 -4.33 18.42 -13.42
CA ASP A 65 -5.27 18.13 -12.34
C ASP A 65 -5.12 16.67 -11.89
N PRO A 66 -4.69 16.40 -10.62
CA PRO A 66 -4.56 15.04 -10.13
C PRO A 66 -5.90 14.28 -10.06
N TRP A 67 -7.02 14.99 -9.93
CA TRP A 67 -8.35 14.38 -9.92
C TRP A 67 -8.78 13.92 -11.33
N GLU A 68 -8.41 14.65 -12.38
CA GLU A 68 -8.60 14.18 -13.77
C GLU A 68 -7.82 12.89 -14.03
N ARG A 69 -6.61 12.78 -13.47
CA ARG A 69 -5.83 11.55 -13.54
C ARG A 69 -6.58 10.38 -12.92
N LEU A 70 -7.13 10.54 -11.71
CA LEU A 70 -7.93 9.50 -11.05
C LEU A 70 -9.13 9.09 -11.88
N ARG A 71 -9.91 10.07 -12.35
CA ARG A 71 -11.08 9.81 -13.23
C ARG A 71 -10.70 9.09 -14.52
N MET A 72 -9.55 9.44 -15.11
CA MET A 72 -9.03 8.78 -16.31
C MET A 72 -8.72 7.30 -16.00
N PHE A 73 -8.04 7.01 -14.91
CA PHE A 73 -7.75 5.62 -14.52
C PHE A 73 -9.04 4.83 -14.27
N ARG A 74 -9.98 5.36 -13.48
CA ARG A 74 -11.27 4.69 -13.24
C ARG A 74 -12.03 4.40 -14.53
N LYS A 75 -11.99 5.32 -15.49
CA LYS A 75 -12.61 5.10 -16.82
C LYS A 75 -11.90 4.01 -17.63
N LYS A 76 -10.58 3.86 -17.48
CA LYS A 76 -9.77 2.92 -18.26
C LYS A 76 -9.62 1.55 -17.60
N MET A 77 -9.81 1.48 -16.29
CA MET A 77 -9.72 0.29 -15.47
C MET A 77 -10.99 0.12 -14.63
N PRO A 78 -12.14 -0.16 -15.26
CA PRO A 78 -13.42 -0.17 -14.57
C PRO A 78 -13.59 -1.35 -13.60
N ASN A 79 -12.92 -2.46 -13.84
CA ASN A 79 -13.05 -3.68 -13.04
C ASN A 79 -11.92 -3.90 -12.02
N THR A 80 -10.73 -3.35 -12.28
CA THR A 80 -9.60 -3.44 -11.34
C THR A 80 -9.82 -2.49 -10.15
N LEU A 81 -9.53 -2.95 -8.93
CA LEU A 81 -9.55 -2.08 -7.76
C LEU A 81 -8.45 -1.03 -7.88
N LEU A 82 -8.79 0.24 -7.73
CA LEU A 82 -7.81 1.32 -7.72
C LEU A 82 -7.34 1.59 -6.29
N GLN A 83 -6.04 1.58 -6.13
CA GLN A 83 -5.38 1.78 -4.84
C GLN A 83 -4.62 3.10 -4.81
N MET A 84 -4.61 3.73 -3.62
CA MET A 84 -3.77 4.90 -3.38
C MET A 84 -2.91 4.74 -2.13
N LEU A 85 -1.75 5.39 -2.14
CA LEU A 85 -0.91 5.55 -0.95
C LEU A 85 -1.36 6.78 -0.16
N PHE A 86 -1.59 6.61 1.15
CA PHE A 86 -2.13 7.63 2.04
C PHE A 86 -1.26 7.77 3.30
N ARG A 87 -0.75 8.98 3.58
CA ARG A 87 0.21 9.22 4.67
C ARG A 87 -0.49 9.59 5.98
N GLY A 88 -1.36 8.72 6.50
CA GLY A 88 -2.07 8.98 7.75
C GLY A 88 -2.67 10.39 7.79
N SER A 89 -2.45 11.13 8.87
CA SER A 89 -2.95 12.52 9.00
C SER A 89 -2.36 13.53 8.01
N ASN A 90 -1.32 13.16 7.26
CA ASN A 90 -0.75 14.01 6.20
C ASN A 90 -1.45 13.81 4.84
N ALA A 91 -2.33 12.84 4.71
CA ALA A 91 -3.02 12.51 3.45
C ALA A 91 -2.03 12.36 2.26
N VAL A 92 -2.07 13.27 1.31
CA VAL A 92 -1.13 13.37 0.18
C VAL A 92 -0.10 14.50 0.34
N GLY A 93 -0.12 15.18 1.50
CA GLY A 93 0.75 16.31 1.81
C GLY A 93 1.97 15.94 2.67
N TYR A 94 2.58 16.95 3.28
CA TYR A 94 3.83 16.85 4.07
C TYR A 94 3.69 17.36 5.50
N SER A 95 2.48 17.75 5.91
CA SER A 95 2.11 18.16 7.26
C SER A 95 0.71 17.65 7.57
N ASN A 96 0.38 17.59 8.87
CA ASN A 96 -0.94 17.11 9.30
C ASN A 96 -2.04 18.05 8.82
N TYR A 97 -3.10 17.46 8.29
CA TYR A 97 -4.35 18.15 8.01
C TYR A 97 -5.33 17.97 9.19
N PRO A 98 -6.26 18.93 9.39
CA PRO A 98 -7.38 18.75 10.31
C PRO A 98 -8.25 17.54 9.92
N ASP A 99 -8.86 16.90 10.91
CA ASP A 99 -9.67 15.68 10.72
C ASP A 99 -10.78 15.84 9.67
N ASN A 100 -11.48 16.98 9.68
CA ASN A 100 -12.54 17.25 8.71
C ASN A 100 -12.03 17.33 7.26
N VAL A 101 -10.78 17.79 7.05
CA VAL A 101 -10.14 17.80 5.73
C VAL A 101 -9.77 16.38 5.30
N LEU A 102 -9.27 15.55 6.22
CA LEU A 102 -8.99 14.15 5.94
C LEU A 102 -10.25 13.38 5.54
N GLU A 103 -11.32 13.55 6.31
CA GLU A 103 -12.61 12.90 6.05
C GLU A 103 -13.16 13.28 4.67
N GLU A 104 -13.18 14.56 4.34
CA GLU A 104 -13.71 15.02 3.05
C GLU A 104 -12.81 14.60 1.88
N PHE A 105 -11.47 14.63 2.06
CA PHE A 105 -10.54 14.15 1.03
C PHE A 105 -10.71 12.65 0.75
N ILE A 106 -10.87 11.82 1.80
CA ILE A 106 -11.10 10.38 1.67
C ILE A 106 -12.43 10.12 0.97
N LYS A 107 -13.49 10.79 1.41
CA LYS A 107 -14.83 10.67 0.82
C LYS A 107 -14.84 11.04 -0.65
N GLU A 108 -14.20 12.15 -1.02
CA GLU A 108 -14.10 12.58 -2.41
C GLU A 108 -13.24 11.60 -3.24
N SER A 109 -12.11 11.13 -2.70
CA SER A 109 -11.28 10.13 -3.37
C SER A 109 -12.04 8.82 -3.64
N ALA A 110 -12.83 8.37 -2.67
CA ALA A 110 -13.69 7.21 -2.79
C ALA A 110 -14.78 7.41 -3.86
N ALA A 111 -15.42 8.59 -3.88
CA ALA A 111 -16.43 8.94 -4.86
C ALA A 111 -15.87 9.03 -6.29
N GLN A 112 -14.63 9.50 -6.44
CA GLN A 112 -13.94 9.59 -7.73
C GLN A 112 -13.34 8.26 -8.21
N GLY A 113 -13.30 7.22 -7.37
CA GLY A 113 -12.99 5.88 -7.83
C GLY A 113 -11.88 5.11 -7.08
N ILE A 114 -11.36 5.63 -5.99
CA ILE A 114 -10.42 4.85 -5.14
C ILE A 114 -11.21 3.79 -4.37
N ASP A 115 -10.71 2.56 -4.37
CA ASP A 115 -11.28 1.40 -3.68
C ASP A 115 -10.45 0.97 -2.48
N VAL A 116 -9.11 1.08 -2.56
CA VAL A 116 -8.17 0.67 -1.52
C VAL A 116 -7.32 1.84 -1.10
N PHE A 117 -7.30 2.14 0.20
CA PHE A 117 -6.44 3.16 0.80
C PHE A 117 -5.34 2.47 1.60
N ARG A 118 -4.11 2.51 1.07
CA ARG A 118 -2.92 2.05 1.80
C ARG A 118 -2.44 3.16 2.71
N ILE A 119 -2.80 3.06 3.99
CA ILE A 119 -2.55 4.05 5.02
C ILE A 119 -1.27 3.68 5.77
N PHE A 120 -0.32 4.61 5.90
CA PHE A 120 0.90 4.40 6.67
C PHE A 120 1.33 5.66 7.42
N ASP A 121 2.12 5.44 8.46
CA ASP A 121 2.98 6.44 9.07
C ASP A 121 4.44 5.97 9.01
N SER A 122 5.37 6.83 8.62
CA SER A 122 6.77 6.46 8.40
C SER A 122 7.51 6.03 9.68
N LEU A 123 6.99 6.44 10.85
CA LEU A 123 7.50 6.07 12.17
C LEU A 123 6.67 4.99 12.86
N ASN A 124 5.68 4.44 12.15
CA ASN A 124 4.71 3.48 12.69
C ASN A 124 3.94 4.03 13.92
N TRP A 125 3.62 5.33 13.89
CA TRP A 125 2.84 5.93 14.97
C TRP A 125 1.35 5.76 14.69
N VAL A 126 0.74 4.75 15.31
CA VAL A 126 -0.65 4.33 15.07
C VAL A 126 -1.67 5.47 15.21
N PRO A 127 -1.58 6.40 16.19
CA PRO A 127 -2.52 7.52 16.29
C PRO A 127 -2.60 8.40 15.02
N GLN A 128 -1.55 8.47 14.20
CA GLN A 128 -1.59 9.16 12.91
C GLN A 128 -2.43 8.44 11.85
N MET A 129 -2.70 7.16 12.05
CA MET A 129 -3.41 6.31 11.09
C MET A 129 -4.88 6.11 11.46
N GLU A 130 -5.21 6.18 12.75
CA GLU A 130 -6.51 5.82 13.31
C GLU A 130 -7.67 6.57 12.62
N LYS A 131 -7.59 7.90 12.55
CA LYS A 131 -8.63 8.73 11.93
C LYS A 131 -8.84 8.40 10.45
N SER A 132 -7.74 8.14 9.74
CA SER A 132 -7.80 7.78 8.33
C SER A 132 -8.41 6.39 8.11
N ILE A 133 -8.08 5.41 8.96
CA ILE A 133 -8.69 4.07 8.91
C ILE A 133 -10.19 4.18 9.10
N GLN A 134 -10.64 4.92 10.13
CA GLN A 134 -12.07 5.11 10.38
C GLN A 134 -12.78 5.80 9.20
N ALA A 135 -12.23 6.90 8.69
CA ALA A 135 -12.83 7.64 7.57
C ALA A 135 -12.95 6.80 6.29
N VAL A 136 -11.96 5.95 6.00
CA VAL A 136 -12.02 5.01 4.85
C VAL A 136 -13.13 3.96 5.06
N ARG A 137 -13.30 3.45 6.27
CA ARG A 137 -14.38 2.51 6.61
C ARG A 137 -15.75 3.17 6.46
N ASP A 138 -15.90 4.41 6.96
CA ASP A 138 -17.14 5.18 6.86
C ASP A 138 -17.50 5.49 5.40
N ALA A 139 -16.51 5.65 4.54
CA ALA A 139 -16.69 5.77 3.09
C ALA A 139 -17.01 4.43 2.38
N GLY A 140 -17.09 3.31 3.12
CA GLY A 140 -17.36 1.97 2.57
C GLY A 140 -16.25 1.41 1.69
N LYS A 141 -15.01 1.81 1.95
CA LYS A 141 -13.83 1.41 1.17
C LYS A 141 -12.87 0.53 1.98
N ILE A 142 -11.87 -0.03 1.30
CA ILE A 142 -10.90 -0.94 1.91
C ILE A 142 -9.78 -0.13 2.58
N ALA A 143 -9.68 -0.22 3.91
CA ALA A 143 -8.57 0.31 4.68
C ALA A 143 -7.46 -0.75 4.75
N GLU A 144 -6.36 -0.52 4.08
CA GLU A 144 -5.13 -1.29 4.19
C GLU A 144 -4.16 -0.51 5.07
N ALA A 145 -3.90 -1.01 6.28
CA ALA A 145 -2.97 -0.38 7.22
C ALA A 145 -1.57 -0.96 7.05
N ALA A 146 -0.59 -0.11 6.76
CA ALA A 146 0.76 -0.56 6.46
C ALA A 146 1.72 -0.30 7.63
N ILE A 147 2.48 -1.34 8.00
CA ILE A 147 3.55 -1.30 8.99
C ILE A 147 4.87 -1.18 8.23
N CYS A 148 5.60 -0.10 8.46
CA CYS A 148 6.93 0.09 7.89
C CYS A 148 7.91 -0.88 8.55
N TYR A 149 8.51 -1.75 7.74
CA TYR A 149 9.50 -2.71 8.21
C TYR A 149 10.86 -2.02 8.37
N THR A 150 11.51 -2.29 9.52
CA THR A 150 12.86 -1.79 9.81
C THR A 150 13.62 -2.79 10.68
N GLY A 151 14.94 -2.69 10.70
CA GLY A 151 15.81 -3.59 11.46
C GLY A 151 15.96 -4.97 10.84
N ASP A 152 16.21 -5.95 11.69
CA ASP A 152 16.28 -7.38 11.32
C ASP A 152 15.70 -8.19 12.46
N ILE A 153 14.53 -8.78 12.27
CA ILE A 153 13.86 -9.59 13.32
C ILE A 153 14.60 -10.86 13.69
N ASN A 154 15.59 -11.25 12.91
CA ASN A 154 16.45 -12.41 13.21
C ASN A 154 17.74 -12.04 13.96
N ASP A 155 18.00 -10.74 14.15
CA ASP A 155 19.14 -10.27 14.93
C ASP A 155 18.75 -10.15 16.42
N PRO A 156 19.22 -11.03 17.31
CA PRO A 156 18.85 -11.02 18.72
C PRO A 156 19.35 -9.79 19.47
N THR A 157 20.29 -9.03 18.91
CA THR A 157 20.82 -7.80 19.52
C THR A 157 19.92 -6.59 19.27
N ARG A 158 18.97 -6.68 18.33
CA ARG A 158 18.06 -5.60 17.92
C ARG A 158 16.65 -5.81 18.47
N GLN A 159 16.46 -5.60 19.74
CA GLN A 159 15.21 -5.92 20.45
C GLN A 159 14.05 -4.97 20.13
N LYS A 160 14.30 -3.70 19.75
CA LYS A 160 13.25 -2.69 19.55
C LYS A 160 12.22 -3.10 18.49
N TYR A 161 12.68 -3.64 17.36
CA TYR A 161 11.82 -4.05 16.24
C TYR A 161 11.79 -5.58 16.15
N SER A 162 11.36 -6.20 17.26
CA SER A 162 11.24 -7.65 17.40
C SER A 162 10.03 -8.18 16.62
N ILE A 163 9.90 -9.49 16.54
CA ILE A 163 8.72 -10.13 15.97
C ILE A 163 7.45 -9.74 16.74
N ASP A 164 7.52 -9.63 18.06
CA ASP A 164 6.36 -9.25 18.87
C ASP A 164 5.94 -7.81 18.62
N TYR A 165 6.88 -6.89 18.38
CA TYR A 165 6.57 -5.52 17.97
C TYR A 165 5.65 -5.50 16.74
N TYR A 166 5.94 -6.29 15.70
CA TYR A 166 5.12 -6.34 14.49
C TYR A 166 3.77 -7.03 14.73
N LYS A 167 3.75 -8.08 15.56
CA LYS A 167 2.51 -8.79 15.92
C LYS A 167 1.56 -7.91 16.70
N ASP A 168 2.07 -7.19 17.69
CA ASP A 168 1.26 -6.31 18.53
C ASP A 168 0.69 -5.14 17.73
N MET A 169 1.50 -4.53 16.88
CA MET A 169 1.04 -3.47 15.99
C MET A 169 0.01 -3.97 14.96
N ALA A 170 0.21 -5.14 14.39
CA ALA A 170 -0.75 -5.73 13.45
C ALA A 170 -2.11 -5.99 14.11
N LYS A 171 -2.11 -6.48 15.36
CA LYS A 171 -3.33 -6.65 16.17
C LYS A 171 -3.99 -5.32 16.47
N GLU A 172 -3.22 -4.31 16.85
CA GLU A 172 -3.73 -2.97 17.13
C GLU A 172 -4.43 -2.38 15.90
N LEU A 173 -3.78 -2.44 14.72
CA LEU A 173 -4.36 -1.96 13.47
C LEU A 173 -5.59 -2.77 13.03
N GLN A 174 -5.58 -4.09 13.21
CA GLN A 174 -6.76 -4.93 12.99
C GLN A 174 -7.91 -4.51 13.91
N ASN A 175 -7.65 -4.25 15.20
CA ASN A 175 -8.66 -3.83 16.16
C ASN A 175 -9.24 -2.44 15.85
N LEU A 176 -8.45 -1.55 15.24
CA LEU A 176 -8.91 -0.27 14.70
C LEU A 176 -9.76 -0.45 13.44
N GLY A 177 -9.84 -1.67 12.92
CA GLY A 177 -10.71 -2.04 11.81
C GLY A 177 -10.05 -2.01 10.45
N ALA A 178 -8.73 -2.13 10.36
CA ALA A 178 -8.07 -2.36 9.08
C ALA A 178 -8.58 -3.67 8.44
N HIS A 179 -8.85 -3.62 7.14
CA HIS A 179 -9.30 -4.78 6.37
C HIS A 179 -8.13 -5.62 5.87
N ILE A 180 -6.95 -5.02 5.70
CA ILE A 180 -5.71 -5.66 5.25
C ILE A 180 -4.57 -5.07 6.07
N ILE A 181 -3.62 -5.89 6.48
CA ILE A 181 -2.36 -5.43 7.06
C ILE A 181 -1.26 -5.57 6.02
N ALA A 182 -0.60 -4.46 5.69
CA ALA A 182 0.54 -4.47 4.79
C ALA A 182 1.87 -4.40 5.55
N ILE A 183 2.85 -5.17 5.12
CA ILE A 183 4.25 -5.01 5.53
C ILE A 183 4.95 -4.21 4.44
N LYS A 184 5.42 -3.01 4.79
CA LYS A 184 6.04 -2.06 3.86
C LYS A 184 7.54 -1.99 4.07
N ASP A 185 8.28 -2.71 3.24
CA ASP A 185 9.75 -2.73 3.26
C ASP A 185 10.32 -1.69 2.30
N MET A 186 10.40 -0.44 2.75
CA MET A 186 10.87 0.69 1.94
C MET A 186 12.36 0.68 1.66
N ALA A 187 13.15 -0.05 2.44
CA ALA A 187 14.61 -0.03 2.34
C ALA A 187 15.21 -1.37 1.86
N GLY A 188 14.37 -2.36 1.52
CA GLY A 188 14.82 -3.69 1.12
C GLY A 188 15.55 -4.45 2.23
N LEU A 189 15.13 -4.26 3.48
CA LEU A 189 15.75 -4.87 4.68
C LEU A 189 15.20 -6.26 4.99
N LEU A 190 14.01 -6.58 4.51
CA LEU A 190 13.34 -7.84 4.81
C LEU A 190 13.99 -9.00 4.02
N LYS A 191 14.86 -9.71 4.68
CA LYS A 191 15.53 -10.90 4.12
C LYS A 191 14.55 -12.06 3.94
N PRO A 192 14.80 -13.00 3.01
CA PRO A 192 13.88 -14.10 2.72
C PRO A 192 13.49 -14.93 3.95
N GLN A 193 14.45 -15.30 4.80
CA GLN A 193 14.18 -16.06 6.02
C GLN A 193 13.35 -15.24 7.03
N ALA A 194 13.64 -13.94 7.15
CA ALA A 194 12.88 -13.03 8.00
C ALA A 194 11.45 -12.86 7.47
N ALA A 195 11.26 -12.77 6.15
CA ALA A 195 9.94 -12.70 5.52
C ALA A 195 9.11 -13.95 5.82
N TYR A 196 9.70 -15.14 5.65
CA TYR A 196 9.01 -16.39 5.99
C TYR A 196 8.55 -16.39 7.44
N ARG A 197 9.45 -16.06 8.38
CA ARG A 197 9.15 -16.01 9.80
C ARG A 197 8.09 -14.96 10.14
N LEU A 198 8.26 -13.73 9.66
CA LEU A 198 7.32 -12.64 9.92
C LEU A 198 5.91 -12.94 9.43
N ILE A 199 5.78 -13.38 8.18
CA ILE A 199 4.48 -13.71 7.60
C ILE A 199 3.83 -14.88 8.34
N SER A 200 4.58 -15.95 8.66
CA SER A 200 4.06 -17.08 9.43
C SER A 200 3.52 -16.67 10.80
N GLU A 201 4.25 -15.83 11.53
CA GLU A 201 3.85 -15.34 12.84
C GLU A 201 2.66 -14.39 12.78
N LEU A 202 2.60 -13.52 11.78
CA LEU A 202 1.45 -12.64 11.55
C LEU A 202 0.20 -13.45 11.19
N LYS A 203 0.32 -14.43 10.28
CA LYS A 203 -0.81 -15.34 9.92
C LYS A 203 -1.37 -16.11 11.10
N ALA A 204 -0.54 -16.39 12.11
CA ALA A 204 -0.96 -17.03 13.36
C ALA A 204 -1.56 -16.04 14.38
N SER A 205 -1.42 -14.73 14.16
CA SER A 205 -1.73 -13.69 15.15
C SER A 205 -2.90 -12.80 14.79
N ILE A 206 -3.25 -12.67 13.51
CA ILE A 206 -4.33 -11.82 12.98
C ILE A 206 -5.19 -12.59 12.00
N ASP A 207 -6.43 -12.16 11.83
CA ASP A 207 -7.42 -12.82 10.96
C ASP A 207 -7.56 -12.17 9.58
N VAL A 208 -7.07 -10.94 9.42
CA VAL A 208 -7.16 -10.19 8.16
C VAL A 208 -6.04 -10.59 7.18
N PRO A 209 -6.23 -10.40 5.86
CA PRO A 209 -5.20 -10.66 4.86
C PRO A 209 -3.92 -9.88 5.10
N ILE A 210 -2.79 -10.46 4.69
CA ILE A 210 -1.46 -9.83 4.75
C ILE A 210 -0.99 -9.50 3.34
N HIS A 211 -0.58 -8.25 3.15
CA HIS A 211 -0.01 -7.72 1.93
C HIS A 211 1.48 -7.43 2.12
N LEU A 212 2.34 -7.85 1.20
CA LEU A 212 3.78 -7.57 1.27
C LEU A 212 4.21 -6.64 0.12
N HIS A 213 4.84 -5.53 0.50
CA HIS A 213 5.42 -4.53 -0.39
C HIS A 213 6.92 -4.40 -0.14
N THR A 214 7.73 -4.31 -1.19
CA THR A 214 9.15 -3.94 -1.10
C THR A 214 9.55 -3.00 -2.22
N HIS A 215 10.51 -2.10 -1.94
CA HIS A 215 11.19 -1.31 -2.97
C HIS A 215 12.35 -2.05 -3.63
N ASP A 216 12.63 -3.28 -3.20
CA ASP A 216 13.69 -4.16 -3.72
C ASP A 216 15.09 -3.51 -3.79
N THR A 217 15.37 -2.56 -2.93
CA THR A 217 16.64 -1.81 -2.90
C THR A 217 17.87 -2.71 -2.77
N SER A 218 17.70 -3.86 -2.09
CA SER A 218 18.78 -4.85 -1.90
C SER A 218 18.86 -5.91 -2.99
N GLY A 219 17.93 -5.95 -3.96
CA GLY A 219 17.85 -6.96 -5.01
C GLY A 219 17.40 -8.35 -4.53
N ASN A 220 16.81 -8.44 -3.32
CA ASN A 220 16.34 -9.71 -2.75
C ASN A 220 14.84 -9.97 -2.96
N GLY A 221 14.12 -9.06 -3.60
CA GLY A 221 12.65 -9.04 -3.66
C GLY A 221 12.04 -10.34 -4.15
N ILE A 222 12.54 -10.90 -5.25
CA ILE A 222 12.03 -12.16 -5.82
C ILE A 222 12.12 -13.31 -4.81
N ILE A 223 13.27 -13.47 -4.14
CA ILE A 223 13.48 -14.55 -3.17
C ILE A 223 12.67 -14.28 -1.91
N THR A 224 12.57 -13.03 -1.49
CA THR A 224 11.75 -12.60 -0.34
C THR A 224 10.28 -12.89 -0.59
N TYR A 225 9.73 -12.57 -1.77
CA TYR A 225 8.35 -12.88 -2.14
C TYR A 225 8.10 -14.40 -2.23
N SER A 226 9.05 -15.17 -2.77
CA SER A 226 8.96 -16.63 -2.78
C SER A 226 8.88 -17.21 -1.36
N ALA A 227 9.67 -16.67 -0.42
CA ALA A 227 9.64 -17.10 0.98
C ALA A 227 8.32 -16.70 1.67
N ALA A 228 7.85 -15.47 1.45
CA ALA A 228 6.58 -14.98 1.97
C ALA A 228 5.38 -15.79 1.43
N THR A 229 5.40 -16.16 0.15
CA THR A 229 4.37 -17.01 -0.47
C THR A 229 4.30 -18.38 0.21
N LYS A 230 5.45 -18.99 0.49
CA LYS A 230 5.51 -20.26 1.24
C LYS A 230 5.00 -20.13 2.68
N ALA A 231 5.11 -18.95 3.27
CA ALA A 231 4.57 -18.64 4.60
C ALA A 231 3.07 -18.29 4.60
N GLY A 232 2.45 -18.14 3.42
CA GLY A 232 1.02 -17.91 3.28
C GLY A 232 0.63 -16.43 3.18
N VAL A 233 1.49 -15.57 2.65
CA VAL A 233 1.10 -14.18 2.30
C VAL A 233 -0.08 -14.19 1.34
N ASP A 234 -0.99 -13.25 1.49
CA ASP A 234 -2.22 -13.21 0.69
C ASP A 234 -2.07 -12.36 -0.57
N ILE A 235 -1.32 -11.25 -0.49
CA ILE A 235 -1.16 -10.28 -1.57
C ILE A 235 0.31 -9.84 -1.64
N VAL A 236 0.83 -9.60 -2.84
CA VAL A 236 2.16 -9.01 -3.05
C VAL A 236 2.11 -7.92 -4.11
N ASP A 237 2.97 -6.92 -3.97
CA ASP A 237 3.19 -5.88 -4.97
C ASP A 237 4.15 -6.36 -6.08
N VAL A 238 3.86 -5.96 -7.31
CA VAL A 238 4.68 -6.24 -8.50
C VAL A 238 4.84 -4.98 -9.34
#